data_62bf33a9876896b04bb7653d75df67d9
#
_entry.id   62bf33a9876896b04bb7653d75df67d9
#
_cell.length_a   1.000
_cell.length_b   1.000
_cell.length_c   1.000
_cell.angle_alpha   90.00
_cell.angle_beta   90.00
_cell.angle_gamma   90.00
#
_symmetry.space_group_name_H-M   'P 1'
#
loop_
_entity.id
_entity.type
_entity.pdbx_description
1 polymer ?
#
loop_
_entity_poly.entity_id
_entity_poly.type
_entity_poly.pdbx_seq_one_letter_code
_entity_poly.pdbx_strand_id
1 'polypeptide(L)'
;MDVDAWRRAVWHLRHGGPTALRTHRRRVRAGGARPGVRAVARPDGRLTFPAWHLPPAPVRRDALRVAVVLDDFSRLALRYEWQQVEVTPDDWRRRLEAEPVDLLFVESAWAGNGGAWRYHLTGPHGPRRAFVELVAWCREQGIATVFWNKEDPVHHEDFLEAARLFDHVWTTDVATVDRYRAALGHDRVGVLPFAAQSAIHNPVRPGPGRHERDVAFAGMWFAHRHAERREQLQMLLGAALRASDRMDTGLEIFSRQLGGDERYQFPAPFDARVVGSLDYPAMLSAYRAHKVFLNVNTVVTSPSMCARRIFEITASGTPVVSTPSPAIDALFPRDEVVQVADGDEAEVMLRALVRNAEVRDRMVHRGQRRIWAGHTYAHRVDDVLRAAGLGEHTVTGARPTVTALVSSNRPGQLAHVLATLGAQVDVDVQLAFLAHGWDVDADGLARAAAEAGIASSVVLRADDDVPLGECLNRLVAVADAPVVAKVDDDDVYGPHYLADQVHALEYSGAGVVGKQAHYVQLRGAGLLALRFPEREHTFTDFVMGPTIVARRDVARAVPFPAVPRGEDTGFLAGVVDAGTSVYATDRFNFVQVRSGDPAAHTWAVSDAELLAGADVQVVGQALDHAMV
;
A
#
# COMPACT_ATOMS: atom_id res chain seq x y z
N MET A 1 5.02 30.82 18.61
CA MET A 1 5.73 30.81 17.32
C MET A 1 6.67 29.62 17.35
N ASP A 2 6.51 28.67 16.44
CA ASP A 2 7.37 27.48 16.37
C ASP A 2 8.79 27.92 15.99
N VAL A 3 9.74 27.80 16.92
CA VAL A 3 11.14 28.22 16.78
C VAL A 3 11.82 27.46 15.63
N ASP A 4 11.43 26.21 15.43
CA ASP A 4 12.00 25.37 14.37
C ASP A 4 11.45 25.75 12.99
N ALA A 5 10.19 26.17 12.89
CA ALA A 5 9.64 26.73 11.66
C ALA A 5 10.33 28.04 11.27
N TRP A 6 10.68 28.88 12.25
CA TRP A 6 11.44 30.12 12.02
C TRP A 6 12.88 29.83 11.58
N ARG A 7 13.58 28.90 12.24
CA ARG A 7 14.94 28.46 11.86
C ARG A 7 14.98 27.93 10.42
N ARG A 8 14.02 27.09 10.04
CA ARG A 8 13.88 26.57 8.68
C ARG A 8 13.65 27.70 7.65
N ALA A 9 12.79 28.64 7.95
CA ALA A 9 12.53 29.78 7.07
C ALA A 9 13.77 30.66 6.87
N VAL A 10 14.54 30.91 7.93
CA VAL A 10 15.80 31.66 7.88
C VAL A 10 16.86 30.89 7.09
N TRP A 11 16.94 29.58 7.26
CA TRP A 11 17.85 28.74 6.49
C TRP A 11 17.58 28.83 4.99
N HIS A 12 16.32 28.69 4.56
CA HIS A 12 15.94 28.83 3.15
C HIS A 12 16.25 30.23 2.58
N LEU A 13 16.07 31.26 3.39
CA LEU A 13 16.42 32.63 2.97
C LEU A 13 17.92 32.79 2.76
N ARG A 14 18.74 32.23 3.66
CA ARG A 14 20.22 32.35 3.59
C ARG A 14 20.84 31.56 2.44
N HIS A 15 20.32 30.33 2.15
CA HIS A 15 20.94 29.40 1.21
C HIS A 15 20.29 29.40 -0.18
N GLY A 16 19.12 30.00 -0.35
CA GLY A 16 18.41 30.03 -1.64
C GLY A 16 17.65 31.33 -1.92
N GLY A 17 17.86 32.36 -1.08
CA GLY A 17 17.29 33.69 -1.26
C GLY A 17 15.76 33.78 -1.10
N PRO A 18 15.17 34.94 -1.51
CA PRO A 18 13.73 35.18 -1.33
C PRO A 18 12.83 34.13 -2.04
N THR A 19 13.31 33.59 -3.15
CA THR A 19 12.57 32.58 -3.94
C THR A 19 12.45 31.26 -3.14
N ALA A 20 13.56 30.79 -2.57
CA ALA A 20 13.54 29.58 -1.74
C ALA A 20 12.67 29.75 -0.48
N LEU A 21 12.66 30.92 0.13
CA LEU A 21 11.77 31.25 1.25
C LEU A 21 10.30 31.26 0.82
N ARG A 22 9.96 31.81 -0.35
CA ARG A 22 8.59 31.79 -0.89
C ARG A 22 8.14 30.38 -1.15
N THR A 23 8.97 29.55 -1.77
CA THR A 23 8.73 28.13 -2.01
C THR A 23 8.53 27.39 -0.69
N HIS A 24 9.42 27.59 0.31
CA HIS A 24 9.26 27.01 1.64
C HIS A 24 7.92 27.39 2.31
N ARG A 25 7.55 28.69 2.27
CA ARG A 25 6.27 29.16 2.81
C ARG A 25 5.06 28.57 2.08
N ARG A 26 5.13 28.40 0.74
CA ARG A 26 4.09 27.73 -0.05
C ARG A 26 3.96 26.26 0.35
N ARG A 27 5.11 25.56 0.57
CA ARG A 27 5.18 24.19 1.08
C ARG A 27 4.50 24.02 2.44
N VAL A 28 4.83 24.87 3.40
CA VAL A 28 4.24 24.84 4.74
C VAL A 28 2.72 25.06 4.67
N ARG A 29 2.25 25.95 3.79
CA ARG A 29 0.80 26.18 3.58
C ARG A 29 0.11 25.00 2.87
N ALA A 30 0.73 24.41 1.87
CA ALA A 30 0.17 23.26 1.14
C ALA A 30 0.09 21.98 2.02
N GLY A 31 1.06 21.79 2.93
CA GLY A 31 1.05 20.66 3.87
C GLY A 31 0.04 20.77 5.02
N GLY A 32 -0.56 21.97 5.24
CA GLY A 32 -1.46 22.22 6.37
C GLY A 32 -2.96 22.00 6.13
N ALA A 33 -3.38 21.60 4.93
CA ALA A 33 -4.79 21.66 4.53
C ALA A 33 -5.52 20.31 4.40
N ARG A 34 -4.87 19.18 4.72
CA ARG A 34 -5.54 17.86 4.63
C ARG A 34 -6.01 17.39 6.00
N PRO A 35 -7.27 16.92 6.12
CA PRO A 35 -7.76 16.35 7.38
C PRO A 35 -6.90 15.12 7.72
N GLY A 36 -6.33 15.12 8.93
CA GLY A 36 -5.60 13.98 9.46
C GLY A 36 -6.51 12.85 9.91
N VAL A 37 -5.91 11.85 10.54
CA VAL A 37 -6.63 10.69 11.12
C VAL A 37 -6.77 10.79 12.65
N ARG A 38 -6.64 12.01 13.21
CA ARG A 38 -6.73 12.22 14.67
C ARG A 38 -8.11 11.87 15.19
N ALA A 39 -8.15 11.09 16.27
CA ALA A 39 -9.38 10.77 16.99
C ALA A 39 -10.09 12.02 17.48
N VAL A 40 -11.41 12.00 17.43
CA VAL A 40 -12.29 13.06 17.95
C VAL A 40 -13.16 12.48 19.05
N ALA A 41 -13.12 13.08 20.23
CA ALA A 41 -14.03 12.73 21.32
C ALA A 41 -15.41 13.31 21.06
N ARG A 42 -16.45 12.46 21.20
CA ARG A 42 -17.86 12.88 21.15
C ARG A 42 -18.31 13.37 22.54
N PRO A 43 -19.42 14.12 22.61
CA PRO A 43 -19.96 14.57 23.89
C PRO A 43 -20.31 13.45 24.88
N ASP A 44 -20.60 12.25 24.39
CA ASP A 44 -20.89 11.04 25.17
C ASP A 44 -19.62 10.30 25.63
N GLY A 45 -18.44 10.89 25.44
CA GLY A 45 -17.14 10.30 25.79
C GLY A 45 -16.62 9.27 24.81
N ARG A 46 -17.38 8.93 23.76
CA ARG A 46 -16.97 7.98 22.73
C ARG A 46 -16.02 8.61 21.73
N LEU A 47 -15.22 7.76 21.08
CA LEU A 47 -14.30 8.18 20.02
C LEU A 47 -14.90 7.97 18.63
N THR A 48 -14.57 8.88 17.74
CA THR A 48 -14.76 8.73 16.30
C THR A 48 -13.52 9.23 15.57
N PHE A 49 -13.46 8.95 14.27
CA PHE A 49 -12.38 9.39 13.39
C PHE A 49 -12.98 10.11 12.18
N PRO A 50 -12.24 11.04 11.56
CA PRO A 50 -12.63 11.57 10.25
C PRO A 50 -12.81 10.42 9.27
N ALA A 51 -13.82 10.49 8.42
CA ALA A 51 -13.96 9.54 7.32
C ALA A 51 -12.72 9.61 6.42
N TRP A 52 -12.14 8.44 6.09
CA TRP A 52 -11.04 8.38 5.15
C TRP A 52 -11.48 8.91 3.79
N HIS A 53 -10.67 9.78 3.21
CA HIS A 53 -10.94 10.28 1.88
C HIS A 53 -10.78 9.14 0.87
N LEU A 54 -11.87 8.78 0.23
CA LEU A 54 -11.89 7.79 -0.83
C LEU A 54 -11.57 8.52 -2.15
N PRO A 55 -10.43 8.23 -2.79
CA PRO A 55 -10.11 8.87 -4.05
C PRO A 55 -11.19 8.57 -5.09
N PRO A 56 -11.46 9.49 -6.04
CA PRO A 56 -12.24 9.14 -7.21
C PRO A 56 -11.50 7.98 -7.89
N ALA A 57 -12.23 6.92 -8.17
CA ALA A 57 -11.62 5.75 -8.76
C ALA A 57 -11.21 6.04 -10.19
N PRO A 58 -9.92 6.03 -10.56
CA PRO A 58 -9.59 5.57 -11.87
C PRO A 58 -9.95 4.09 -11.87
N VAL A 59 -10.84 3.70 -12.73
CA VAL A 59 -11.16 2.30 -12.95
C VAL A 59 -9.93 1.65 -13.56
N ARG A 60 -9.40 0.64 -12.91
CA ARG A 60 -8.17 -0.04 -13.38
C ARG A 60 -8.39 -0.72 -14.73
N ARG A 61 -9.62 -1.22 -14.96
CA ARG A 61 -10.08 -1.86 -16.20
C ARG A 61 -11.33 -1.11 -16.70
N ASP A 62 -11.09 0.05 -17.30
CA ASP A 62 -12.15 0.97 -17.74
C ASP A 62 -13.03 0.39 -18.87
N ALA A 63 -12.50 -0.55 -19.64
CA ALA A 63 -13.24 -1.25 -20.68
C ALA A 63 -14.11 -2.42 -20.15
N LEU A 64 -13.88 -2.90 -18.92
CA LEU A 64 -14.57 -4.05 -18.33
C LEU A 64 -15.78 -3.59 -17.51
N ARG A 65 -16.99 -4.01 -17.88
CA ARG A 65 -18.24 -3.71 -17.17
C ARG A 65 -18.76 -4.94 -16.44
N VAL A 66 -18.97 -4.82 -15.13
CA VAL A 66 -19.35 -5.96 -14.29
C VAL A 66 -20.63 -5.65 -13.51
N ALA A 67 -21.67 -6.47 -13.75
CA ALA A 67 -22.85 -6.47 -12.88
C ALA A 67 -22.49 -7.10 -11.54
N VAL A 68 -22.92 -6.48 -10.44
CA VAL A 68 -22.52 -6.93 -9.10
C VAL A 68 -23.68 -7.06 -8.12
N VAL A 69 -23.54 -8.05 -7.22
CA VAL A 69 -24.31 -8.14 -5.96
C VAL A 69 -23.32 -8.34 -4.83
N LEU A 70 -23.04 -7.28 -4.08
CA LEU A 70 -21.93 -7.19 -3.11
C LEU A 70 -22.39 -6.52 -1.82
N ASP A 71 -21.85 -6.96 -0.68
CA ASP A 71 -21.94 -6.19 0.57
C ASP A 71 -20.99 -4.97 0.53
N ASP A 72 -21.21 -4.01 1.42
CA ASP A 72 -20.57 -2.69 1.37
C ASP A 72 -19.05 -2.69 1.25
N PHE A 73 -18.37 -3.62 1.92
CA PHE A 73 -16.91 -3.68 1.88
C PHE A 73 -16.36 -4.08 0.51
N SER A 74 -16.90 -5.16 -0.06
CA SER A 74 -16.48 -5.64 -1.38
C SER A 74 -16.92 -4.67 -2.47
N ARG A 75 -18.12 -4.10 -2.33
CA ARG A 75 -18.66 -3.06 -3.21
C ARG A 75 -17.72 -1.86 -3.29
N LEU A 76 -17.22 -1.39 -2.13
CA LEU A 76 -16.26 -0.30 -2.07
C LEU A 76 -14.88 -0.71 -2.62
N ALA A 77 -14.40 -1.90 -2.32
CA ALA A 77 -13.07 -2.34 -2.75
C ALA A 77 -13.01 -2.62 -4.26
N LEU A 78 -13.99 -3.33 -4.81
CA LEU A 78 -13.98 -3.78 -6.20
C LEU A 78 -14.32 -2.67 -7.21
N ARG A 79 -14.95 -1.56 -6.80
CA ARG A 79 -15.25 -0.43 -7.70
C ARG A 79 -14.01 0.21 -8.33
N TYR A 80 -12.82 -0.06 -7.79
CA TYR A 80 -11.56 0.43 -8.35
C TYR A 80 -10.98 -0.51 -9.41
N GLU A 81 -11.57 -1.71 -9.56
CA GLU A 81 -11.06 -2.73 -10.47
C GLU A 81 -11.78 -2.76 -11.82
N TRP A 82 -13.06 -2.37 -11.88
CA TRP A 82 -13.91 -2.43 -13.06
C TRP A 82 -15.02 -1.38 -13.08
N GLN A 83 -15.70 -1.20 -14.20
CA GLN A 83 -16.93 -0.41 -14.29
C GLN A 83 -18.06 -1.20 -13.61
N GLN A 84 -18.40 -0.80 -12.38
CA GLN A 84 -19.34 -1.52 -11.53
C GLN A 84 -20.78 -1.12 -11.81
N VAL A 85 -21.59 -2.08 -12.23
CA VAL A 85 -23.04 -1.91 -12.46
C VAL A 85 -23.77 -2.57 -11.30
N GLU A 86 -24.24 -1.76 -10.35
CA GLU A 86 -25.04 -2.23 -9.22
C GLU A 86 -26.49 -2.47 -9.67
N VAL A 87 -27.01 -3.68 -9.47
CA VAL A 87 -28.38 -4.06 -9.83
C VAL A 87 -29.21 -4.37 -8.59
N THR A 88 -30.53 -4.21 -8.69
CA THR A 88 -31.50 -4.57 -7.65
C THR A 88 -32.50 -5.63 -8.14
N PRO A 89 -33.23 -6.32 -7.25
CA PRO A 89 -34.25 -7.28 -7.65
C PRO A 89 -35.31 -6.72 -8.61
N ASP A 90 -35.58 -5.40 -8.53
CA ASP A 90 -36.66 -4.76 -9.28
C ASP A 90 -36.20 -4.16 -10.61
N ASP A 91 -34.89 -3.87 -10.78
CA ASP A 91 -34.41 -3.12 -11.93
C ASP A 91 -33.35 -3.83 -12.79
N TRP A 92 -32.80 -4.98 -12.34
CA TRP A 92 -31.66 -5.63 -12.95
C TRP A 92 -31.83 -5.86 -14.47
N ARG A 93 -33.00 -6.37 -14.91
CA ARG A 93 -33.24 -6.65 -16.34
C ARG A 93 -33.15 -5.40 -17.18
N ARG A 94 -33.94 -4.40 -16.82
CA ARG A 94 -33.95 -3.11 -17.53
C ARG A 94 -32.58 -2.47 -17.57
N ARG A 95 -31.84 -2.59 -16.47
CA ARG A 95 -30.52 -1.99 -16.35
C ARG A 95 -29.49 -2.70 -17.22
N LEU A 96 -29.46 -4.02 -17.23
CA LEU A 96 -28.51 -4.81 -18.03
C LEU A 96 -28.86 -4.78 -19.53
N GLU A 97 -30.12 -4.64 -19.91
CA GLU A 97 -30.52 -4.40 -21.30
C GLU A 97 -30.07 -3.00 -21.80
N ALA A 98 -30.08 -1.99 -20.92
CA ALA A 98 -29.63 -0.63 -21.25
C ALA A 98 -28.09 -0.46 -21.16
N GLU A 99 -27.48 -1.18 -20.28
CA GLU A 99 -26.04 -1.14 -20.00
C GLU A 99 -25.45 -2.57 -20.06
N PRO A 100 -25.10 -3.08 -21.26
CA PRO A 100 -24.50 -4.41 -21.40
C PRO A 100 -23.24 -4.59 -20.55
N VAL A 101 -23.07 -5.77 -19.98
CA VAL A 101 -21.96 -6.14 -19.09
C VAL A 101 -21.23 -7.37 -19.61
N ASP A 102 -19.97 -7.51 -19.26
CA ASP A 102 -19.10 -8.62 -19.66
C ASP A 102 -19.15 -9.78 -18.65
N LEU A 103 -19.49 -9.47 -17.39
CA LEU A 103 -19.44 -10.42 -16.28
C LEU A 103 -20.56 -10.11 -15.27
N LEU A 104 -21.15 -11.15 -14.68
CA LEU A 104 -21.91 -11.07 -13.44
C LEU A 104 -21.06 -11.62 -12.29
N PHE A 105 -20.70 -10.76 -11.33
CA PHE A 105 -19.96 -11.14 -10.14
C PHE A 105 -20.80 -10.96 -8.88
N VAL A 106 -21.04 -12.06 -8.16
CA VAL A 106 -21.87 -12.10 -6.95
C VAL A 106 -21.05 -12.70 -5.81
N GLU A 107 -21.07 -12.08 -4.65
CA GLU A 107 -20.53 -12.69 -3.43
C GLU A 107 -21.63 -13.29 -2.55
N SER A 108 -21.23 -14.07 -1.53
CA SER A 108 -22.13 -14.53 -0.46
C SER A 108 -22.61 -13.37 0.40
N ALA A 109 -23.45 -12.51 -0.22
CA ALA A 109 -23.93 -11.28 0.37
C ALA A 109 -25.13 -11.51 1.28
N TRP A 110 -25.06 -11.04 2.52
CA TRP A 110 -26.19 -11.06 3.45
C TRP A 110 -27.21 -9.97 3.16
N ALA A 111 -26.76 -8.84 2.69
CA ALA A 111 -27.60 -7.69 2.39
C ALA A 111 -27.56 -7.28 0.92
N GLY A 112 -26.40 -7.32 0.31
CA GLY A 112 -26.17 -7.03 -1.11
C GLY A 112 -26.64 -5.65 -1.57
N ASN A 113 -25.76 -4.89 -2.22
CA ASN A 113 -26.03 -3.58 -2.82
C ASN A 113 -26.88 -2.65 -1.93
N GLY A 114 -26.36 -2.39 -0.70
CA GLY A 114 -27.02 -1.51 0.26
C GLY A 114 -28.31 -2.07 0.89
N GLY A 115 -28.51 -3.39 0.86
CA GLY A 115 -29.66 -4.07 1.46
C GLY A 115 -30.74 -4.48 0.45
N ALA A 116 -30.59 -4.16 -0.83
CA ALA A 116 -31.57 -4.47 -1.88
C ALA A 116 -31.77 -6.00 -2.06
N TRP A 117 -30.69 -6.79 -1.87
CA TRP A 117 -30.70 -8.24 -2.02
C TRP A 117 -30.84 -9.00 -0.72
N ARG A 118 -31.22 -8.35 0.39
CA ARG A 118 -31.39 -9.01 1.70
C ARG A 118 -32.35 -10.20 1.60
N TYR A 119 -31.88 -11.38 2.05
CA TYR A 119 -32.62 -12.66 1.98
C TYR A 119 -32.95 -13.15 0.57
N HIS A 120 -32.26 -12.69 -0.46
CA HIS A 120 -32.45 -13.19 -1.84
C HIS A 120 -31.51 -14.35 -2.19
N LEU A 121 -30.34 -14.43 -1.57
CA LEU A 121 -29.32 -15.44 -1.87
C LEU A 121 -29.42 -16.65 -0.96
N THR A 122 -29.93 -16.48 0.27
CA THR A 122 -29.97 -17.51 1.31
C THR A 122 -31.27 -17.39 2.12
N GLY A 123 -31.59 -18.46 2.88
CA GLY A 123 -32.73 -18.52 3.76
C GLY A 123 -33.50 -19.85 3.60
N PRO A 124 -34.58 -20.07 4.39
CA PRO A 124 -35.29 -21.35 4.45
C PRO A 124 -35.97 -21.78 3.13
N HIS A 125 -36.09 -20.87 2.16
CA HIS A 125 -36.67 -21.12 0.86
C HIS A 125 -35.65 -21.06 -0.30
N GLY A 126 -34.34 -21.10 0.01
CA GLY A 126 -33.25 -20.99 -0.99
C GLY A 126 -33.20 -19.66 -1.71
N PRO A 127 -32.48 -19.58 -2.84
CA PRO A 127 -32.41 -18.37 -3.65
C PRO A 127 -33.79 -17.95 -4.18
N ARG A 128 -34.14 -16.66 -4.02
CA ARG A 128 -35.42 -16.13 -4.46
C ARG A 128 -35.48 -15.97 -5.98
N ARG A 129 -36.71 -15.99 -6.53
CA ARG A 129 -37.00 -15.96 -7.96
C ARG A 129 -36.23 -14.88 -8.72
N ALA A 130 -36.25 -13.63 -8.26
CA ALA A 130 -35.53 -12.54 -8.93
C ALA A 130 -34.03 -12.80 -9.07
N PHE A 131 -33.40 -13.45 -8.08
CA PHE A 131 -31.99 -13.81 -8.13
C PHE A 131 -31.73 -14.95 -9.12
N VAL A 132 -32.56 -15.97 -9.12
CA VAL A 132 -32.48 -17.10 -10.07
C VAL A 132 -32.65 -16.60 -11.51
N GLU A 133 -33.63 -15.73 -11.75
CA GLU A 133 -33.90 -15.13 -13.07
C GLU A 133 -32.73 -14.24 -13.55
N LEU A 134 -32.11 -13.47 -12.67
CA LEU A 134 -30.91 -12.67 -13.01
C LEU A 134 -29.77 -13.56 -13.52
N VAL A 135 -29.43 -14.61 -12.77
CA VAL A 135 -28.30 -15.49 -13.13
C VAL A 135 -28.62 -16.27 -14.40
N ALA A 136 -29.84 -16.83 -14.52
CA ALA A 136 -30.28 -17.56 -15.70
C ALA A 136 -30.24 -16.69 -16.95
N TRP A 137 -30.74 -15.44 -16.87
CA TRP A 137 -30.71 -14.50 -18.00
C TRP A 137 -29.29 -14.16 -18.43
N CYS A 138 -28.37 -13.89 -17.47
CA CYS A 138 -26.98 -13.64 -17.82
C CYS A 138 -26.37 -14.80 -18.60
N ARG A 139 -26.60 -16.04 -18.17
CA ARG A 139 -26.12 -17.25 -18.86
C ARG A 139 -26.73 -17.39 -20.26
N GLU A 140 -28.04 -17.12 -20.41
CA GLU A 140 -28.73 -17.11 -21.71
C GLU A 140 -28.15 -16.06 -22.69
N GLN A 141 -27.66 -14.93 -22.15
CA GLN A 141 -27.00 -13.89 -22.94
C GLN A 141 -25.51 -14.18 -23.21
N GLY A 142 -24.97 -15.31 -22.71
CA GLY A 142 -23.55 -15.66 -22.83
C GLY A 142 -22.63 -14.82 -21.91
N ILE A 143 -23.19 -14.15 -20.91
CA ILE A 143 -22.45 -13.40 -19.90
C ILE A 143 -21.95 -14.39 -18.85
N ALA A 144 -20.63 -14.47 -18.64
CA ALA A 144 -20.04 -15.33 -17.63
C ALA A 144 -20.57 -14.99 -16.23
N THR A 145 -20.84 -16.01 -15.42
CA THR A 145 -21.35 -15.82 -14.06
C THR A 145 -20.41 -16.38 -13.02
N VAL A 146 -20.06 -15.57 -12.02
CA VAL A 146 -19.10 -15.89 -10.97
C VAL A 146 -19.71 -15.68 -9.60
N PHE A 147 -19.60 -16.69 -8.75
CA PHE A 147 -20.01 -16.63 -7.34
C PHE A 147 -18.79 -16.76 -6.43
N TRP A 148 -18.63 -15.84 -5.48
CA TRP A 148 -17.57 -15.89 -4.47
C TRP A 148 -18.14 -16.09 -3.08
N ASN A 149 -17.98 -17.29 -2.51
CA ASN A 149 -18.34 -17.51 -1.11
C ASN A 149 -17.23 -17.04 -0.17
N LYS A 150 -17.32 -15.79 0.26
CA LYS A 150 -16.41 -15.19 1.24
C LYS A 150 -16.69 -15.61 2.70
N GLU A 151 -17.82 -16.25 2.94
CA GLU A 151 -18.28 -16.71 4.26
C GLU A 151 -17.89 -18.17 4.56
N ASP A 152 -17.22 -18.85 3.61
CA ASP A 152 -16.69 -20.18 3.82
C ASP A 152 -15.59 -20.20 4.91
N PRO A 153 -15.46 -21.32 5.63
CA PRO A 153 -16.31 -22.53 5.59
C PRO A 153 -17.57 -22.46 6.49
N VAL A 154 -17.72 -21.38 7.28
CA VAL A 154 -18.73 -21.27 8.35
C VAL A 154 -20.17 -21.31 7.82
N HIS A 155 -20.38 -20.67 6.67
CA HIS A 155 -21.70 -20.53 6.04
C HIS A 155 -21.76 -21.21 4.67
N HIS A 156 -21.03 -22.33 4.50
CA HIS A 156 -21.01 -23.09 3.26
C HIS A 156 -22.41 -23.55 2.84
N GLU A 157 -23.13 -24.21 3.76
CA GLU A 157 -24.46 -24.73 3.48
C GLU A 157 -25.48 -23.63 3.20
N ASP A 158 -25.36 -22.50 3.87
CA ASP A 158 -26.27 -21.37 3.68
C ASP A 158 -26.26 -20.82 2.25
N PHE A 159 -25.10 -20.86 1.57
CA PHE A 159 -24.92 -20.31 0.24
C PHE A 159 -24.74 -21.36 -0.88
N LEU A 160 -24.75 -22.65 -0.57
CA LEU A 160 -24.54 -23.71 -1.55
C LEU A 160 -25.57 -23.68 -2.69
N GLU A 161 -26.85 -23.49 -2.38
CA GLU A 161 -27.91 -23.43 -3.40
C GLU A 161 -27.79 -22.19 -4.30
N ALA A 162 -27.28 -21.08 -3.78
CA ALA A 162 -26.95 -19.92 -4.61
C ALA A 162 -25.76 -20.23 -5.54
N ALA A 163 -24.71 -20.86 -5.03
CA ALA A 163 -23.53 -21.24 -5.80
C ALA A 163 -23.85 -22.16 -6.99
N ARG A 164 -24.85 -23.06 -6.86
CA ARG A 164 -25.29 -23.97 -7.94
C ARG A 164 -25.76 -23.29 -9.22
N LEU A 165 -26.12 -22.02 -9.13
CA LEU A 165 -26.63 -21.25 -10.27
C LEU A 165 -25.54 -20.76 -11.22
N PHE A 166 -24.27 -20.70 -10.75
CA PHE A 166 -23.18 -20.01 -11.41
C PHE A 166 -22.26 -20.93 -12.23
N ASP A 167 -21.60 -20.34 -13.23
CA ASP A 167 -20.64 -21.07 -14.06
C ASP A 167 -19.32 -21.32 -13.33
N HIS A 168 -18.87 -20.35 -12.52
CA HIS A 168 -17.64 -20.38 -11.74
C HIS A 168 -17.92 -20.10 -10.28
N VAL A 169 -17.34 -20.90 -9.39
CA VAL A 169 -17.48 -20.72 -7.93
C VAL A 169 -16.11 -20.54 -7.30
N TRP A 170 -15.99 -19.53 -6.45
CA TRP A 170 -14.80 -19.23 -5.69
C TRP A 170 -15.09 -19.31 -4.20
N THR A 171 -14.16 -19.87 -3.44
CA THR A 171 -14.23 -19.99 -1.98
C THR A 171 -13.02 -19.35 -1.33
N THR A 172 -13.15 -18.87 -0.10
CA THR A 172 -12.01 -18.44 0.71
C THR A 172 -11.23 -19.60 1.35
N ASP A 173 -11.85 -20.79 1.43
CA ASP A 173 -11.27 -21.95 2.11
C ASP A 173 -11.01 -23.11 1.14
N VAL A 174 -9.74 -23.43 0.92
CA VAL A 174 -9.31 -24.53 0.06
C VAL A 174 -9.92 -25.88 0.49
N ALA A 175 -10.20 -26.07 1.78
CA ALA A 175 -10.81 -27.30 2.29
C ALA A 175 -12.26 -27.50 1.81
N THR A 176 -12.94 -26.47 1.33
CA THR A 176 -14.30 -26.57 0.78
C THR A 176 -14.36 -26.88 -0.72
N VAL A 177 -13.23 -26.80 -1.44
CA VAL A 177 -13.18 -26.96 -2.90
C VAL A 177 -13.77 -28.28 -3.36
N ASP A 178 -13.37 -29.40 -2.78
CA ASP A 178 -13.85 -30.72 -3.17
C ASP A 178 -15.34 -30.93 -2.80
N ARG A 179 -15.82 -30.29 -1.74
CA ARG A 179 -17.24 -30.27 -1.40
C ARG A 179 -18.06 -29.53 -2.49
N TYR A 180 -17.57 -28.40 -2.98
CA TYR A 180 -18.20 -27.71 -4.10
C TYR A 180 -18.17 -28.55 -5.37
N ARG A 181 -17.02 -29.11 -5.76
CA ARG A 181 -16.92 -29.98 -6.94
C ARG A 181 -17.92 -31.11 -6.93
N ALA A 182 -18.04 -31.80 -5.78
CA ALA A 182 -18.99 -32.87 -5.60
C ALA A 182 -20.46 -32.40 -5.68
N ALA A 183 -20.76 -31.25 -5.09
CA ALA A 183 -22.11 -30.70 -5.05
C ALA A 183 -22.55 -30.09 -6.39
N LEU A 184 -21.62 -29.47 -7.14
CA LEU A 184 -21.90 -28.78 -8.39
C LEU A 184 -21.76 -29.68 -9.63
N GLY A 185 -21.01 -30.77 -9.53
CA GLY A 185 -20.77 -31.70 -10.65
C GLY A 185 -19.83 -31.16 -11.73
N HIS A 186 -18.97 -30.19 -11.38
CA HIS A 186 -17.96 -29.63 -12.29
C HIS A 186 -16.73 -29.08 -11.53
N ASP A 187 -15.60 -28.91 -12.24
CA ASP A 187 -14.31 -28.49 -11.69
C ASP A 187 -14.03 -26.98 -11.74
N ARG A 188 -15.00 -26.16 -12.17
CA ARG A 188 -14.86 -24.69 -12.22
C ARG A 188 -15.02 -24.07 -10.83
N VAL A 189 -14.17 -24.53 -9.91
CA VAL A 189 -14.12 -24.12 -8.50
C VAL A 189 -12.69 -23.75 -8.16
N GLY A 190 -12.50 -22.54 -7.62
CA GLY A 190 -11.19 -22.02 -7.24
C GLY A 190 -11.15 -21.44 -5.83
N VAL A 191 -9.93 -21.13 -5.35
CA VAL A 191 -9.71 -20.45 -4.06
C VAL A 191 -9.43 -18.98 -4.31
N LEU A 192 -10.23 -18.09 -3.70
CA LEU A 192 -10.11 -16.64 -3.79
C LEU A 192 -10.04 -16.04 -2.38
N PRO A 193 -8.84 -15.91 -1.79
CA PRO A 193 -8.65 -15.30 -0.48
C PRO A 193 -9.00 -13.81 -0.49
N PHE A 194 -9.23 -13.24 0.69
CA PHE A 194 -9.29 -11.80 0.86
C PHE A 194 -8.01 -11.11 0.39
N ALA A 195 -8.10 -9.80 0.17
CA ALA A 195 -7.00 -8.97 -0.33
C ALA A 195 -7.10 -7.54 0.18
N ALA A 196 -6.10 -6.72 -0.13
CA ALA A 196 -6.17 -5.27 0.04
C ALA A 196 -6.57 -4.56 -1.26
N GLN A 197 -7.28 -3.44 -1.14
CA GLN A 197 -7.47 -2.50 -2.24
C GLN A 197 -6.46 -1.37 -2.12
N SER A 198 -5.48 -1.31 -3.02
CA SER A 198 -4.37 -0.36 -2.95
C SER A 198 -4.82 1.12 -2.95
N ALA A 199 -5.93 1.45 -3.59
CA ALA A 199 -6.45 2.81 -3.62
C ALA A 199 -6.92 3.33 -2.26
N ILE A 200 -7.34 2.45 -1.34
CA ILE A 200 -7.89 2.82 -0.03
C ILE A 200 -7.12 2.24 1.16
N HIS A 201 -6.50 1.06 0.99
CA HIS A 201 -5.64 0.44 1.98
C HIS A 201 -4.18 0.69 1.57
N ASN A 202 -3.60 1.77 2.03
CA ASN A 202 -2.24 2.19 1.69
C ASN A 202 -1.66 3.04 2.83
N PRO A 203 -0.33 3.25 2.89
CA PRO A 203 0.31 3.97 3.99
C PRO A 203 0.22 5.49 3.90
N VAL A 204 -0.52 6.06 2.95
CA VAL A 204 -0.64 7.52 2.77
C VAL A 204 -1.02 8.20 4.08
N ARG A 205 -0.27 9.26 4.46
CA ARG A 205 -0.48 10.08 5.65
C ARG A 205 -1.00 11.46 5.22
N PRO A 206 -2.30 11.69 5.22
CA PRO A 206 -2.84 12.97 4.75
C PRO A 206 -2.57 14.14 5.70
N GLY A 207 -2.31 13.87 7.00
CA GLY A 207 -2.11 14.87 8.03
C GLY A 207 -1.82 14.26 9.39
N PRO A 208 -2.02 15.00 10.50
CA PRO A 208 -1.72 14.54 11.85
C PRO A 208 -2.62 13.38 12.30
N GLY A 209 -2.19 12.64 13.32
CA GLY A 209 -2.96 11.58 13.96
C GLY A 209 -2.43 10.16 13.74
N ARG A 210 -1.46 9.95 12.84
CA ARG A 210 -0.89 8.62 12.60
C ARG A 210 -0.13 8.12 13.83
N HIS A 211 -0.45 6.88 14.26
CA HIS A 211 0.18 6.21 15.38
C HIS A 211 0.20 7.04 16.70
N GLU A 212 -0.77 7.93 16.86
CA GLU A 212 -0.95 8.68 18.12
C GLU A 212 -1.64 7.84 19.21
N ARG A 213 -2.25 6.69 18.84
CA ARG A 213 -2.93 5.77 19.75
C ARG A 213 -2.23 4.42 19.79
N ASP A 214 -2.40 3.66 20.88
CA ASP A 214 -1.58 2.48 21.10
C ASP A 214 -2.18 1.23 20.46
N VAL A 215 -3.11 0.53 21.10
CA VAL A 215 -3.61 -0.77 20.67
C VAL A 215 -5.10 -0.72 20.41
N ALA A 216 -5.54 -1.22 19.26
CA ALA A 216 -6.96 -1.30 18.94
C ALA A 216 -7.42 -2.73 18.66
N PHE A 217 -8.67 -2.98 18.99
CA PHE A 217 -9.46 -4.11 18.50
C PHE A 217 -10.77 -3.61 17.92
N ALA A 218 -11.16 -4.11 16.75
CA ALA A 218 -12.46 -3.82 16.16
C ALA A 218 -13.24 -5.10 15.88
N GLY A 219 -14.43 -5.26 16.44
CA GLY A 219 -15.19 -6.48 16.25
C GLY A 219 -16.39 -6.61 17.16
N MET A 220 -16.78 -7.85 17.43
CA MET A 220 -17.90 -8.20 18.29
C MET A 220 -17.48 -9.28 19.29
N TRP A 221 -18.10 -9.26 20.44
CA TRP A 221 -18.14 -10.38 21.37
C TRP A 221 -19.29 -11.32 20.97
N PHE A 222 -19.10 -12.63 21.08
CA PHE A 222 -20.15 -13.63 20.83
C PHE A 222 -20.35 -14.47 22.08
N ALA A 223 -21.23 -14.06 23.00
CA ALA A 223 -21.45 -14.78 24.24
C ALA A 223 -22.05 -16.19 24.04
N HIS A 224 -22.82 -16.38 22.97
CA HIS A 224 -23.63 -17.57 22.73
C HIS A 224 -23.05 -18.56 21.69
N ARG A 225 -21.95 -18.21 21.00
CA ARG A 225 -21.34 -19.03 19.95
C ARG A 225 -19.85 -18.74 19.79
N HIS A 226 -19.10 -19.55 19.04
CA HIS A 226 -17.68 -19.40 18.76
C HIS A 226 -16.81 -19.37 20.03
N ALA A 227 -16.81 -20.47 20.81
CA ALA A 227 -16.06 -20.57 22.07
C ALA A 227 -14.56 -20.29 21.89
N GLU A 228 -13.93 -20.92 20.89
CA GLU A 228 -12.51 -20.73 20.57
C GLU A 228 -12.17 -19.25 20.28
N ARG A 229 -13.05 -18.54 19.59
CA ARG A 229 -12.88 -17.12 19.34
C ARG A 229 -12.95 -16.29 20.63
N ARG A 230 -13.80 -16.67 21.61
CA ARG A 230 -13.85 -16.00 22.91
C ARG A 230 -12.58 -16.23 23.71
N GLU A 231 -12.01 -17.42 23.69
CA GLU A 231 -10.74 -17.74 24.35
C GLU A 231 -9.62 -16.88 23.77
N GLN A 232 -9.53 -16.77 22.44
CA GLN A 232 -8.58 -15.88 21.76
C GLN A 232 -8.78 -14.42 22.19
N LEU A 233 -10.03 -13.93 22.24
CA LEU A 233 -10.35 -12.57 22.69
C LEU A 233 -9.95 -12.35 24.14
N GLN A 234 -10.24 -13.29 25.05
CA GLN A 234 -9.84 -13.20 26.45
C GLN A 234 -8.33 -13.13 26.60
N MET A 235 -7.60 -13.94 25.86
CA MET A 235 -6.14 -13.96 25.87
C MET A 235 -5.55 -12.64 25.34
N LEU A 236 -5.91 -12.23 24.12
CA LEU A 236 -5.32 -11.03 23.49
C LEU A 236 -5.75 -9.73 24.16
N LEU A 237 -7.05 -9.56 24.47
CA LEU A 237 -7.54 -8.36 25.14
C LEU A 237 -7.04 -8.28 26.58
N GLY A 238 -6.91 -9.42 27.28
CA GLY A 238 -6.32 -9.50 28.61
C GLY A 238 -4.85 -9.08 28.62
N ALA A 239 -4.07 -9.55 27.66
CA ALA A 239 -2.68 -9.14 27.46
C ALA A 239 -2.56 -7.64 27.15
N ALA A 240 -3.39 -7.15 26.24
CA ALA A 240 -3.42 -5.74 25.87
C ALA A 240 -3.84 -4.83 27.06
N LEU A 241 -4.77 -5.30 27.90
CA LEU A 241 -5.17 -4.59 29.10
C LEU A 241 -4.01 -4.48 30.12
N ARG A 242 -3.29 -5.58 30.38
CA ARG A 242 -2.09 -5.55 31.23
C ARG A 242 -0.99 -4.66 30.64
N ALA A 243 -0.77 -4.71 29.34
CA ALA A 243 0.20 -3.85 28.65
C ALA A 243 -0.16 -2.36 28.76
N SER A 244 -1.46 -2.03 28.86
CA SER A 244 -1.99 -0.65 28.85
C SER A 244 -1.47 0.22 30.00
N ASP A 245 -1.07 -0.36 31.14
CA ASP A 245 -0.55 0.39 32.31
C ASP A 245 0.74 1.19 31.99
N ARG A 246 1.37 0.89 30.87
CA ARG A 246 2.61 1.54 30.42
C ARG A 246 2.49 2.17 29.03
N MET A 247 1.27 2.49 28.63
CA MET A 247 0.89 3.09 27.34
C MET A 247 0.13 4.39 27.56
N ASP A 248 0.09 5.23 26.54
CA ASP A 248 -0.59 6.54 26.60
C ASP A 248 -2.12 6.39 26.55
N THR A 249 -2.63 5.60 25.62
CA THR A 249 -4.07 5.33 25.44
C THR A 249 -4.45 3.89 25.80
N GLY A 250 -3.51 2.98 25.70
CA GLY A 250 -3.70 1.57 25.98
C GLY A 250 -4.62 0.86 24.98
N LEU A 251 -5.39 -0.12 25.48
CA LEU A 251 -6.36 -0.87 24.69
C LEU A 251 -7.61 -0.04 24.41
N GLU A 252 -8.05 0.01 23.16
CA GLU A 252 -9.30 0.62 22.69
C GLU A 252 -10.09 -0.39 21.86
N ILE A 253 -11.37 -0.56 22.21
CA ILE A 253 -12.26 -1.51 21.54
C ILE A 253 -13.35 -0.76 20.79
N PHE A 254 -13.46 -1.02 19.48
CA PHE A 254 -14.57 -0.55 18.64
C PHE A 254 -15.56 -1.69 18.42
N SER A 255 -16.71 -1.60 19.09
CA SER A 255 -17.75 -2.63 19.04
C SER A 255 -18.78 -2.34 17.95
N ARG A 256 -18.93 -3.27 16.99
CA ARG A 256 -19.94 -3.14 15.92
C ARG A 256 -21.37 -3.12 16.46
N GLN A 257 -21.64 -3.81 17.58
CA GLN A 257 -22.97 -3.95 18.20
C GLN A 257 -23.10 -3.11 19.48
N LEU A 258 -22.35 -2.02 19.59
CA LEU A 258 -22.41 -1.14 20.77
C LEU A 258 -23.83 -0.66 21.04
N GLY A 259 -24.35 -0.96 22.23
CA GLY A 259 -25.72 -0.59 22.66
C GLY A 259 -26.83 -1.43 22.02
N GLY A 260 -26.49 -2.49 21.28
CA GLY A 260 -27.44 -3.46 20.75
C GLY A 260 -27.64 -4.65 21.68
N ASP A 261 -27.90 -5.83 21.09
CA ASP A 261 -28.16 -7.10 21.80
C ASP A 261 -27.04 -7.45 22.79
N GLU A 262 -27.40 -7.77 24.03
CA GLU A 262 -26.50 -8.10 25.14
C GLU A 262 -25.55 -9.26 24.80
N ARG A 263 -25.97 -10.21 23.98
CA ARG A 263 -25.16 -11.35 23.54
C ARG A 263 -23.91 -10.94 22.76
N TYR A 264 -23.83 -9.70 22.29
CA TYR A 264 -22.70 -9.15 21.53
C TYR A 264 -21.91 -8.08 22.28
N GLN A 265 -22.28 -7.77 23.53
CA GLN A 265 -21.56 -6.78 24.35
C GLN A 265 -20.31 -7.40 24.99
N PHE A 266 -19.26 -6.62 25.09
CA PHE A 266 -18.04 -7.04 25.78
C PHE A 266 -18.27 -7.11 27.29
N PRO A 267 -17.86 -8.21 27.96
CA PRO A 267 -17.98 -8.34 29.41
C PRO A 267 -16.88 -7.54 30.12
N ALA A 268 -17.05 -7.32 31.44
CA ALA A 268 -15.99 -6.83 32.30
C ALA A 268 -14.76 -7.77 32.27
N PRO A 269 -13.54 -7.25 32.28
CA PRO A 269 -13.15 -5.83 32.39
C PRO A 269 -13.04 -5.10 31.03
N PHE A 270 -13.39 -5.74 29.91
CA PHE A 270 -13.19 -5.21 28.55
C PHE A 270 -14.23 -4.15 28.18
N ASP A 271 -15.42 -4.17 28.79
CA ASP A 271 -16.48 -3.19 28.60
C ASP A 271 -16.02 -1.74 28.88
N ALA A 272 -15.17 -1.56 29.91
CA ALA A 272 -14.55 -0.27 30.23
C ALA A 272 -13.58 0.25 29.15
N ARG A 273 -13.18 -0.60 28.21
CA ARG A 273 -12.30 -0.26 27.07
C ARG A 273 -13.04 -0.09 25.75
N VAL A 274 -14.36 -0.23 25.74
CA VAL A 274 -15.19 0.01 24.57
C VAL A 274 -15.35 1.50 24.37
N VAL A 275 -14.62 2.05 23.39
CA VAL A 275 -14.56 3.50 23.13
C VAL A 275 -15.52 3.97 22.03
N GLY A 276 -16.16 3.07 21.31
CA GLY A 276 -17.11 3.47 20.26
C GLY A 276 -17.48 2.37 19.28
N SER A 277 -18.18 2.79 18.24
CA SER A 277 -18.48 2.04 17.03
C SER A 277 -18.17 2.92 15.83
N LEU A 278 -17.55 2.37 14.80
CA LEU A 278 -17.12 3.09 13.61
C LEU A 278 -17.75 2.51 12.36
N ASP A 279 -18.17 3.36 11.45
CA ASP A 279 -18.42 2.97 10.05
C ASP A 279 -17.10 2.67 9.33
N TYR A 280 -17.17 2.11 8.14
CA TYR A 280 -15.96 1.67 7.46
C TYR A 280 -15.01 2.81 7.04
N PRO A 281 -15.48 3.96 6.52
CA PRO A 281 -14.61 5.09 6.24
C PRO A 281 -13.86 5.64 7.48
N ALA A 282 -14.52 5.71 8.63
CA ALA A 282 -13.87 6.08 9.90
C ALA A 282 -12.91 4.99 10.40
N MET A 283 -13.24 3.70 10.17
CA MET A 283 -12.35 2.58 10.50
C MET A 283 -11.04 2.62 9.69
N LEU A 284 -11.07 3.02 8.42
CA LEU A 284 -9.87 3.19 7.60
C LEU A 284 -8.92 4.27 8.18
N SER A 285 -9.47 5.31 8.80
CA SER A 285 -8.68 6.30 9.55
C SER A 285 -8.16 5.72 10.86
N ALA A 286 -8.97 4.95 11.60
CA ALA A 286 -8.57 4.29 12.83
C ALA A 286 -7.42 3.29 12.60
N TYR A 287 -7.40 2.56 11.47
CA TYR A 287 -6.27 1.68 11.10
C TYR A 287 -4.93 2.43 11.12
N ARG A 288 -4.90 3.66 10.65
CA ARG A 288 -3.69 4.50 10.58
C ARG A 288 -3.37 5.24 11.88
N ALA A 289 -4.37 5.44 12.73
CA ALA A 289 -4.22 6.19 13.97
C ALA A 289 -3.59 5.38 15.11
N HIS A 290 -3.72 4.05 15.07
CA HIS A 290 -3.20 3.15 16.09
C HIS A 290 -1.84 2.57 15.69
N LYS A 291 -1.01 2.30 16.70
CA LYS A 291 0.31 1.68 16.53
C LYS A 291 0.21 0.18 16.26
N VAL A 292 -0.83 -0.48 16.79
CA VAL A 292 -1.05 -1.93 16.65
C VAL A 292 -2.54 -2.22 16.59
N PHE A 293 -2.94 -3.18 15.77
CA PHE A 293 -4.28 -3.77 15.78
C PHE A 293 -4.24 -5.24 16.16
N LEU A 294 -5.25 -5.68 16.92
CA LEU A 294 -5.44 -7.08 17.30
C LEU A 294 -6.36 -7.79 16.30
N ASN A 295 -6.02 -9.04 15.99
CA ASN A 295 -6.87 -9.93 15.22
C ASN A 295 -7.11 -11.25 15.95
N VAL A 296 -8.31 -11.78 15.81
CA VAL A 296 -8.69 -13.13 16.23
C VAL A 296 -9.31 -13.88 15.06
N ASN A 297 -9.09 -15.18 15.02
CA ASN A 297 -9.52 -16.05 13.94
C ASN A 297 -10.81 -16.79 14.31
N THR A 298 -11.85 -16.70 13.48
CA THR A 298 -13.07 -17.52 13.64
C THR A 298 -12.84 -18.92 13.11
N VAL A 299 -12.06 -19.03 12.03
CA VAL A 299 -11.63 -20.30 11.45
C VAL A 299 -10.15 -20.47 11.78
N VAL A 300 -9.83 -21.48 12.57
CA VAL A 300 -8.48 -21.71 13.09
C VAL A 300 -7.73 -22.83 12.36
N THR A 301 -8.41 -23.60 11.50
CA THR A 301 -7.87 -24.79 10.84
C THR A 301 -7.66 -24.64 9.34
N SER A 302 -8.25 -23.61 8.72
CA SER A 302 -8.11 -23.38 7.27
C SER A 302 -6.70 -22.96 6.90
N PRO A 303 -6.09 -23.54 5.86
CA PRO A 303 -4.79 -23.13 5.36
C PRO A 303 -4.85 -21.93 4.38
N SER A 304 -6.02 -21.40 4.04
CA SER A 304 -6.20 -20.30 3.09
C SER A 304 -7.13 -19.18 3.57
N MET A 305 -8.06 -19.47 4.49
CA MET A 305 -9.01 -18.49 5.00
C MET A 305 -8.47 -17.78 6.23
N CYS A 306 -8.09 -16.53 6.10
CA CYS A 306 -7.79 -15.62 7.21
C CYS A 306 -8.60 -14.32 7.11
N ALA A 307 -8.66 -13.59 8.21
CA ALA A 307 -9.49 -12.40 8.27
C ALA A 307 -9.02 -11.31 7.28
N ARG A 308 -9.94 -10.72 6.51
CA ARG A 308 -9.73 -9.62 5.59
C ARG A 308 -8.87 -8.49 6.18
N ARG A 309 -9.11 -8.15 7.46
CA ARG A 309 -8.42 -7.04 8.14
C ARG A 309 -6.91 -7.18 8.21
N ILE A 310 -6.36 -8.40 8.14
CA ILE A 310 -4.91 -8.61 8.12
C ILE A 310 -4.30 -7.92 6.91
N PHE A 311 -4.89 -8.09 5.73
CA PHE A 311 -4.45 -7.41 4.52
C PHE A 311 -4.68 -5.89 4.59
N GLU A 312 -5.88 -5.46 5.00
CA GLU A 312 -6.28 -4.05 5.02
C GLU A 312 -5.45 -3.21 5.99
N ILE A 313 -5.22 -3.71 7.21
CA ILE A 313 -4.50 -3.01 8.26
C ILE A 313 -3.01 -2.94 7.93
N THR A 314 -2.41 -4.08 7.53
CA THR A 314 -0.99 -4.13 7.13
C THR A 314 -0.74 -3.21 5.93
N ALA A 315 -1.57 -3.25 4.91
CA ALA A 315 -1.50 -2.34 3.77
C ALA A 315 -1.62 -0.86 4.17
N SER A 316 -2.43 -0.56 5.20
CA SER A 316 -2.60 0.80 5.74
C SER A 316 -1.43 1.29 6.59
N GLY A 317 -0.39 0.48 6.79
CA GLY A 317 0.83 0.88 7.50
C GLY A 317 0.81 0.63 9.00
N THR A 318 -0.01 -0.32 9.47
CA THR A 318 -0.13 -0.67 10.89
C THR A 318 0.03 -2.18 11.08
N PRO A 319 0.88 -2.64 12.01
CA PRO A 319 1.06 -4.06 12.27
C PRO A 319 -0.16 -4.69 12.92
N VAL A 320 -0.36 -5.97 12.59
CA VAL A 320 -1.39 -6.80 13.18
C VAL A 320 -0.74 -7.83 14.11
N VAL A 321 -1.29 -7.95 15.32
CA VAL A 321 -0.99 -9.05 16.24
C VAL A 321 -2.19 -9.99 16.27
N SER A 322 -1.97 -11.25 15.92
CA SER A 322 -3.00 -12.28 15.76
C SER A 322 -2.71 -13.51 16.62
N THR A 323 -3.71 -14.30 16.88
CA THR A 323 -3.53 -15.70 17.31
C THR A 323 -3.05 -16.53 16.12
N PRO A 324 -2.40 -17.70 16.35
CA PRO A 324 -1.89 -18.56 15.30
C PRO A 324 -3.00 -19.03 14.34
N SER A 325 -2.65 -19.10 13.06
CA SER A 325 -3.52 -19.59 11.99
C SER A 325 -2.69 -20.16 10.85
N PRO A 326 -2.98 -21.37 10.35
CA PRO A 326 -2.31 -21.95 9.19
C PRO A 326 -2.39 -21.04 7.95
N ALA A 327 -3.50 -20.32 7.76
CA ALA A 327 -3.64 -19.39 6.65
C ALA A 327 -2.71 -18.17 6.79
N ILE A 328 -2.49 -17.68 8.00
CA ILE A 328 -1.54 -16.59 8.22
C ILE A 328 -0.12 -17.08 7.98
N ASP A 329 0.26 -18.26 8.48
CA ASP A 329 1.59 -18.86 8.25
C ASP A 329 1.86 -19.11 6.75
N ALA A 330 0.83 -19.49 5.98
CA ALA A 330 0.95 -19.72 4.55
C ALA A 330 1.09 -18.43 3.72
N LEU A 331 0.53 -17.32 4.20
CA LEU A 331 0.45 -16.05 3.48
C LEU A 331 1.53 -15.04 3.92
N PHE A 332 1.90 -15.03 5.19
CA PHE A 332 2.81 -14.04 5.77
C PHE A 332 3.87 -14.71 6.67
N PRO A 333 5.15 -14.47 6.43
CA PRO A 333 6.20 -14.76 7.41
C PRO A 333 5.94 -14.07 8.77
N ARG A 334 6.47 -14.63 9.84
CA ARG A 334 6.25 -14.11 11.20
C ARG A 334 6.87 -12.73 11.47
N ASP A 335 7.82 -12.32 10.66
CA ASP A 335 8.41 -10.99 10.69
C ASP A 335 7.63 -9.95 9.86
N GLU A 336 6.49 -10.34 9.28
CA GLU A 336 5.55 -9.46 8.58
C GLU A 336 4.22 -9.33 9.32
N VAL A 337 3.69 -10.45 9.87
CA VAL A 337 2.47 -10.47 10.71
C VAL A 337 2.77 -11.26 11.98
N VAL A 338 2.62 -10.62 13.13
CA VAL A 338 2.91 -11.21 14.42
C VAL A 338 1.82 -12.20 14.81
N GLN A 339 2.23 -13.42 15.17
CA GLN A 339 1.35 -14.43 15.76
C GLN A 339 1.86 -14.78 17.15
N VAL A 340 0.98 -14.77 18.15
CA VAL A 340 1.29 -15.01 19.55
C VAL A 340 0.44 -16.16 20.10
N ALA A 341 1.09 -17.10 20.78
CA ALA A 341 0.45 -18.33 21.27
C ALA A 341 -0.23 -18.15 22.64
N ASP A 342 0.27 -17.24 23.46
CA ASP A 342 -0.23 -17.01 24.82
C ASP A 342 -0.25 -15.53 25.22
N GLY A 343 -0.81 -15.25 26.40
CA GLY A 343 -1.01 -13.89 26.88
C GLY A 343 0.27 -13.18 27.31
N ASP A 344 1.31 -13.89 27.72
CA ASP A 344 2.57 -13.30 28.15
C ASP A 344 3.42 -12.90 26.94
N GLU A 345 3.48 -13.75 25.93
CA GLU A 345 4.07 -13.43 24.62
C GLU A 345 3.35 -12.23 23.99
N ALA A 346 2.01 -12.22 24.00
CA ALA A 346 1.21 -11.12 23.50
C ALA A 346 1.53 -9.79 24.21
N GLU A 347 1.62 -9.78 25.54
CA GLU A 347 1.93 -8.59 26.33
C GLU A 347 3.31 -8.02 25.98
N VAL A 348 4.34 -8.88 25.92
CA VAL A 348 5.71 -8.49 25.57
C VAL A 348 5.75 -7.91 24.15
N MET A 349 5.13 -8.58 23.18
CA MET A 349 5.11 -8.15 21.79
C MET A 349 4.36 -6.82 21.60
N LEU A 350 3.22 -6.64 22.26
CA LEU A 350 2.46 -5.38 22.21
C LEU A 350 3.26 -4.21 22.77
N ARG A 351 3.97 -4.41 23.90
CA ARG A 351 4.86 -3.39 24.46
C ARG A 351 6.01 -3.05 23.51
N ALA A 352 6.62 -4.05 22.88
CA ALA A 352 7.71 -3.86 21.93
C ALA A 352 7.24 -3.05 20.71
N LEU A 353 6.14 -3.45 20.11
CA LEU A 353 5.59 -2.77 18.91
C LEU A 353 5.09 -1.35 19.21
N VAL A 354 4.47 -1.11 20.37
CA VAL A 354 4.02 0.24 20.74
C VAL A 354 5.19 1.20 20.96
N ARG A 355 6.28 0.73 21.55
CA ARG A 355 7.43 1.57 21.92
C ARG A 355 8.46 1.75 20.82
N ASN A 356 8.61 0.77 19.93
CA ASN A 356 9.66 0.78 18.93
C ASN A 356 9.11 1.00 17.53
N ALA A 357 9.16 2.26 17.09
CA ALA A 357 8.68 2.65 15.75
C ALA A 357 9.49 1.97 14.64
N GLU A 358 10.81 1.80 14.81
CA GLU A 358 11.68 1.19 13.80
C GLU A 358 11.31 -0.27 13.53
N VAL A 359 11.12 -1.08 14.59
CA VAL A 359 10.69 -2.48 14.46
C VAL A 359 9.32 -2.57 13.77
N ARG A 360 8.38 -1.72 14.21
CA ARG A 360 7.02 -1.67 13.65
C ARG A 360 7.03 -1.32 12.16
N ASP A 361 7.76 -0.26 11.79
CA ASP A 361 7.77 0.25 10.42
C ASP A 361 8.45 -0.74 9.46
N ARG A 362 9.54 -1.41 9.87
CA ARG A 362 10.22 -2.46 9.09
C ARG A 362 9.32 -3.66 8.84
N MET A 363 8.69 -4.16 9.89
CA MET A 363 7.77 -5.30 9.81
C MET A 363 6.63 -5.02 8.82
N VAL A 364 5.97 -3.87 8.99
CA VAL A 364 4.86 -3.46 8.13
C VAL A 364 5.30 -3.24 6.69
N HIS A 365 6.47 -2.65 6.45
CA HIS A 365 6.98 -2.41 5.11
C HIS A 365 7.18 -3.71 4.32
N ARG A 366 7.71 -4.77 4.96
CA ARG A 366 7.82 -6.11 4.36
C ARG A 366 6.46 -6.70 4.04
N GLY A 367 5.52 -6.64 4.99
CA GLY A 367 4.16 -7.12 4.78
C GLY A 367 3.41 -6.35 3.67
N GLN A 368 3.63 -5.05 3.56
CA GLN A 368 3.10 -4.22 2.48
C GLN A 368 3.65 -4.66 1.12
N ARG A 369 4.97 -4.86 0.99
CA ARG A 369 5.59 -5.34 -0.25
C ARG A 369 4.97 -6.66 -0.70
N ARG A 370 4.80 -7.63 0.21
CA ARG A 370 4.11 -8.89 -0.08
C ARG A 370 2.68 -8.69 -0.56
N ILE A 371 1.94 -7.77 0.07
CA ILE A 371 0.56 -7.47 -0.34
C ILE A 371 0.55 -6.88 -1.76
N TRP A 372 1.43 -5.94 -2.05
CA TRP A 372 1.50 -5.32 -3.37
C TRP A 372 1.91 -6.31 -4.45
N ALA A 373 2.81 -7.23 -4.15
CA ALA A 373 3.31 -8.24 -5.08
C ALA A 373 2.28 -9.33 -5.43
N GLY A 374 1.30 -9.65 -4.56
CA GLY A 374 0.43 -10.80 -4.81
C GLY A 374 -0.94 -10.80 -4.11
N HIS A 375 -1.22 -9.84 -3.22
CA HIS A 375 -2.43 -9.90 -2.39
C HIS A 375 -3.29 -8.63 -2.46
N THR A 376 -3.41 -8.05 -3.66
CA THR A 376 -4.37 -6.97 -3.95
C THR A 376 -5.62 -7.53 -4.64
N TYR A 377 -6.72 -6.78 -4.61
CA TYR A 377 -7.92 -7.13 -5.37
C TYR A 377 -7.67 -7.15 -6.89
N ALA A 378 -6.67 -6.43 -7.40
CA ALA A 378 -6.27 -6.53 -8.80
C ALA A 378 -5.85 -7.97 -9.18
N HIS A 379 -5.06 -8.65 -8.33
CA HIS A 379 -4.67 -10.04 -8.51
C HIS A 379 -5.87 -10.99 -8.44
N ARG A 380 -6.77 -10.78 -7.47
CA ARG A 380 -7.99 -11.62 -7.31
C ARG A 380 -8.91 -11.49 -8.52
N VAL A 381 -9.06 -10.28 -9.03
CA VAL A 381 -9.88 -10.03 -10.24
C VAL A 381 -9.24 -10.68 -11.45
N ASP A 382 -7.92 -10.62 -11.61
CA ASP A 382 -7.24 -11.31 -12.71
C ASP A 382 -7.42 -12.83 -12.67
N ASP A 383 -7.39 -13.44 -11.46
CA ASP A 383 -7.66 -14.88 -11.32
C ASP A 383 -9.10 -15.22 -11.77
N VAL A 384 -10.06 -14.40 -11.38
CA VAL A 384 -11.47 -14.55 -11.79
C VAL A 384 -11.62 -14.40 -13.30
N LEU A 385 -11.00 -13.36 -13.90
CA LEU A 385 -11.10 -13.06 -15.33
C LEU A 385 -10.47 -14.17 -16.19
N ARG A 386 -9.29 -14.69 -15.79
CA ARG A 386 -8.68 -15.83 -16.50
C ARG A 386 -9.61 -17.05 -16.49
N ALA A 387 -10.22 -17.37 -15.37
CA ALA A 387 -11.14 -18.49 -15.26
C ALA A 387 -12.44 -18.27 -16.06
N ALA A 388 -12.93 -17.03 -16.13
CA ALA A 388 -14.15 -16.66 -16.85
C ALA A 388 -13.95 -16.50 -18.38
N GLY A 389 -12.71 -16.67 -18.90
CA GLY A 389 -12.41 -16.50 -20.32
C GLY A 389 -12.24 -15.05 -20.75
N LEU A 390 -12.02 -14.12 -19.82
CA LEU A 390 -11.86 -12.67 -20.01
C LEU A 390 -10.38 -12.26 -19.74
N GLY A 391 -9.43 -13.13 -20.07
CA GLY A 391 -8.02 -12.93 -19.75
C GLY A 391 -7.37 -11.71 -20.40
N GLU A 392 -7.93 -11.18 -21.48
CA GLU A 392 -7.50 -9.94 -22.14
C GLU A 392 -7.62 -8.70 -21.25
N HIS A 393 -8.45 -8.75 -20.23
CA HIS A 393 -8.61 -7.66 -19.25
C HIS A 393 -7.69 -7.79 -18.03
N THR A 394 -6.79 -8.78 -17.99
CA THR A 394 -5.85 -8.93 -16.87
C THR A 394 -4.77 -7.85 -16.88
N VAL A 395 -4.35 -7.40 -15.69
CA VAL A 395 -3.38 -6.30 -15.52
C VAL A 395 -2.21 -6.65 -14.62
N THR A 396 -2.26 -7.81 -13.95
CA THR A 396 -1.17 -8.30 -13.09
C THR A 396 -0.43 -9.46 -13.76
N GLY A 397 0.75 -9.83 -13.24
CA GLY A 397 1.50 -11.02 -13.69
C GLY A 397 2.73 -10.71 -14.53
N ALA A 398 2.82 -9.55 -15.19
CA ALA A 398 4.08 -9.07 -15.76
C ALA A 398 4.87 -8.30 -14.69
N ARG A 399 6.19 -8.49 -14.65
CA ARG A 399 7.04 -7.63 -13.84
C ARG A 399 6.96 -6.19 -14.34
N PRO A 400 6.86 -5.19 -13.43
CA PRO A 400 6.91 -3.81 -13.86
C PRO A 400 8.27 -3.51 -14.50
N THR A 401 8.28 -2.69 -15.54
CA THR A 401 9.50 -2.25 -16.22
C THR A 401 9.81 -0.81 -15.84
N VAL A 402 11.09 -0.53 -15.57
CA VAL A 402 11.59 0.79 -15.19
C VAL A 402 12.82 1.12 -16.03
N THR A 403 12.86 2.33 -16.62
CA THR A 403 14.10 2.84 -17.21
C THR A 403 14.87 3.64 -16.16
N ALA A 404 16.03 3.14 -15.75
CA ALA A 404 16.96 3.88 -14.89
C ALA A 404 17.71 4.93 -15.74
N LEU A 405 17.57 6.20 -15.37
CA LEU A 405 18.23 7.34 -16.02
C LEU A 405 19.51 7.65 -15.25
N VAL A 406 20.67 7.34 -15.83
CA VAL A 406 21.97 7.54 -15.22
C VAL A 406 22.80 8.48 -16.08
N SER A 407 23.15 9.67 -15.58
CA SER A 407 24.12 10.56 -16.19
C SER A 407 25.34 10.67 -15.29
N SER A 408 26.50 10.23 -15.78
CA SER A 408 27.72 10.19 -14.98
C SER A 408 28.91 10.84 -15.69
N ASN A 409 29.63 11.69 -14.97
CA ASN A 409 30.94 12.22 -15.37
C ASN A 409 32.11 11.48 -14.68
N ARG A 410 31.83 10.32 -14.04
CA ARG A 410 32.77 9.52 -13.25
C ARG A 410 32.89 8.11 -13.80
N PRO A 411 33.81 7.84 -14.73
CA PRO A 411 33.97 6.49 -15.33
C PRO A 411 34.16 5.38 -14.29
N GLY A 412 34.82 5.68 -13.16
CA GLY A 412 35.07 4.71 -12.08
C GLY A 412 33.82 4.25 -11.32
N GLN A 413 32.67 4.92 -11.48
CA GLN A 413 31.41 4.52 -10.83
C GLN A 413 30.57 3.56 -11.65
N LEU A 414 30.95 3.28 -12.90
CA LEU A 414 30.18 2.42 -13.80
C LEU A 414 29.90 1.03 -13.20
N ALA A 415 30.91 0.40 -12.60
CA ALA A 415 30.75 -0.90 -11.96
C ALA A 415 29.76 -0.87 -10.80
N HIS A 416 29.75 0.22 -10.00
CA HIS A 416 28.78 0.41 -8.91
C HIS A 416 27.35 0.55 -9.46
N VAL A 417 27.17 1.35 -10.51
CA VAL A 417 25.85 1.52 -11.17
C VAL A 417 25.32 0.19 -11.68
N LEU A 418 26.14 -0.60 -12.42
CA LEU A 418 25.71 -1.87 -12.95
C LEU A 418 25.36 -2.88 -11.85
N ALA A 419 26.18 -2.96 -10.79
CA ALA A 419 25.91 -3.83 -9.65
C ALA A 419 24.63 -3.44 -8.92
N THR A 420 24.39 -2.15 -8.72
CA THR A 420 23.19 -1.61 -8.05
C THR A 420 21.92 -1.89 -8.84
N LEU A 421 21.95 -1.68 -10.15
CA LEU A 421 20.78 -1.89 -11.02
C LEU A 421 20.52 -3.35 -11.29
N GLY A 422 21.58 -4.17 -11.44
CA GLY A 422 21.46 -5.63 -11.61
C GLY A 422 20.96 -6.35 -10.35
N ALA A 423 21.14 -5.75 -9.17
CA ALA A 423 20.63 -6.29 -7.91
C ALA A 423 19.15 -5.99 -7.64
N GLN A 424 18.47 -5.18 -8.48
CA GLN A 424 17.05 -4.87 -8.30
C GLN A 424 16.18 -6.12 -8.49
N VAL A 425 15.24 -6.34 -7.58
CA VAL A 425 14.33 -7.50 -7.60
C VAL A 425 12.90 -7.07 -7.90
N ASP A 426 12.10 -8.00 -8.42
CA ASP A 426 10.68 -7.82 -8.74
C ASP A 426 10.38 -6.68 -9.75
N VAL A 427 11.39 -6.29 -10.53
CA VAL A 427 11.29 -5.27 -11.58
C VAL A 427 12.26 -5.61 -12.71
N ASP A 428 11.88 -5.33 -13.96
CA ASP A 428 12.76 -5.44 -15.13
C ASP A 428 13.35 -4.05 -15.42
N VAL A 429 14.69 -3.95 -15.36
CA VAL A 429 15.39 -2.68 -15.51
C VAL A 429 15.91 -2.51 -16.94
N GLN A 430 15.56 -1.39 -17.57
CA GLN A 430 16.27 -0.84 -18.72
C GLN A 430 17.26 0.21 -18.22
N LEU A 431 18.51 0.17 -18.66
CA LEU A 431 19.51 1.20 -18.37
C LEU A 431 19.58 2.21 -19.51
N ALA A 432 19.23 3.48 -19.27
CA ALA A 432 19.58 4.60 -20.11
C ALA A 432 20.79 5.32 -19.48
N PHE A 433 21.96 5.11 -20.04
CA PHE A 433 23.22 5.65 -19.53
C PHE A 433 23.75 6.77 -20.42
N LEU A 434 24.15 7.90 -19.82
CA LEU A 434 24.79 9.01 -20.52
C LEU A 434 26.18 9.27 -19.93
N ALA A 435 27.22 9.05 -20.74
CA ALA A 435 28.59 9.44 -20.44
C ALA A 435 28.74 10.96 -20.61
N HIS A 436 28.93 11.70 -19.52
CA HIS A 436 28.98 13.16 -19.50
C HIS A 436 30.43 13.60 -19.44
N GLY A 437 30.95 14.14 -20.55
CA GLY A 437 32.32 14.65 -20.67
C GLY A 437 33.40 13.57 -20.85
N TRP A 438 33.04 12.32 -21.17
CA TRP A 438 34.01 11.25 -21.42
C TRP A 438 33.51 10.23 -22.46
N ASP A 439 34.44 9.46 -23.02
CA ASP A 439 34.14 8.45 -24.02
C ASP A 439 33.87 7.09 -23.34
N VAL A 440 32.81 6.43 -23.74
CA VAL A 440 32.41 5.12 -23.24
C VAL A 440 32.38 4.08 -24.37
N ASP A 441 32.89 2.89 -24.11
CA ASP A 441 32.65 1.73 -24.99
C ASP A 441 31.21 1.26 -24.84
N ALA A 442 30.34 1.68 -25.75
CA ALA A 442 28.91 1.37 -25.70
C ALA A 442 28.61 -0.12 -25.75
N ASP A 443 29.35 -0.87 -26.62
CA ASP A 443 29.18 -2.31 -26.76
C ASP A 443 29.70 -3.07 -25.53
N GLY A 444 30.79 -2.60 -24.94
CA GLY A 444 31.33 -3.14 -23.69
C GLY A 444 30.39 -2.92 -22.53
N LEU A 445 29.81 -1.71 -22.42
CA LEU A 445 28.81 -1.40 -21.39
C LEU A 445 27.54 -2.24 -21.56
N ALA A 446 27.05 -2.41 -22.79
CA ALA A 446 25.86 -3.22 -23.05
C ALA A 446 26.07 -4.68 -22.66
N ARG A 447 27.26 -5.25 -22.95
CA ARG A 447 27.61 -6.62 -22.50
C ARG A 447 27.67 -6.70 -20.97
N ALA A 448 28.33 -5.76 -20.30
CA ALA A 448 28.45 -5.74 -18.85
C ALA A 448 27.07 -5.55 -18.16
N ALA A 449 26.19 -4.74 -18.74
CA ALA A 449 24.82 -4.57 -18.27
C ALA A 449 24.01 -5.88 -18.36
N ALA A 450 24.12 -6.59 -19.50
CA ALA A 450 23.47 -7.89 -19.68
C ALA A 450 24.02 -8.96 -18.69
N GLU A 451 25.33 -8.98 -18.47
CA GLU A 451 25.97 -9.87 -17.48
C GLU A 451 25.52 -9.56 -16.04
N ALA A 452 25.23 -8.28 -15.73
CA ALA A 452 24.66 -7.87 -14.47
C ALA A 452 23.16 -8.19 -14.32
N GLY A 453 22.49 -8.71 -15.37
CA GLY A 453 21.05 -9.03 -15.33
C GLY A 453 20.12 -7.88 -15.71
N ILE A 454 20.65 -6.79 -16.28
CA ILE A 454 19.85 -5.65 -16.75
C ILE A 454 19.22 -6.02 -18.11
N ALA A 455 17.89 -5.88 -18.22
CA ALA A 455 17.10 -6.38 -19.34
C ALA A 455 17.47 -5.77 -20.70
N SER A 456 17.81 -4.46 -20.72
CA SER A 456 18.28 -3.76 -21.91
C SER A 456 19.05 -2.49 -21.52
N SER A 457 19.89 -1.99 -22.44
CA SER A 457 20.62 -0.75 -22.20
C SER A 457 20.71 0.12 -23.45
N VAL A 458 20.67 1.46 -23.25
CA VAL A 458 20.92 2.47 -24.27
C VAL A 458 22.01 3.39 -23.74
N VAL A 459 23.02 3.64 -24.56
CA VAL A 459 24.18 4.46 -24.18
C VAL A 459 24.22 5.73 -25.01
N LEU A 460 24.26 6.86 -24.32
CA LEU A 460 24.39 8.19 -24.90
C LEU A 460 25.68 8.86 -24.45
N ARG A 461 26.05 9.93 -25.14
CA ARG A 461 27.17 10.82 -24.79
C ARG A 461 26.72 12.28 -24.83
N ALA A 462 27.27 13.08 -23.93
CA ALA A 462 27.22 14.53 -23.98
C ALA A 462 28.56 15.11 -23.59
N ASP A 463 28.88 16.30 -24.13
CA ASP A 463 30.07 17.07 -23.74
C ASP A 463 29.88 17.64 -22.33
N ASP A 464 30.95 17.96 -21.64
CA ASP A 464 30.99 18.40 -20.23
C ASP A 464 30.29 19.73 -19.95
N ASP A 465 30.11 20.57 -21.00
CA ASP A 465 29.39 21.84 -20.93
C ASP A 465 27.86 21.71 -21.03
N VAL A 466 27.33 20.51 -21.37
CA VAL A 466 25.88 20.28 -21.45
C VAL A 466 25.29 20.24 -20.05
N PRO A 467 24.27 21.06 -19.73
CA PRO A 467 23.64 21.03 -18.41
C PRO A 467 23.02 19.66 -18.06
N LEU A 468 23.11 19.25 -16.79
CA LEU A 468 22.58 17.94 -16.34
C LEU A 468 21.09 17.75 -16.67
N GLY A 469 20.27 18.82 -16.55
CA GLY A 469 18.85 18.74 -16.93
C GLY A 469 18.64 18.35 -18.40
N GLU A 470 19.50 18.85 -19.30
CA GLU A 470 19.46 18.46 -20.71
C GLU A 470 19.91 16.99 -20.92
N CYS A 471 20.92 16.56 -20.19
CA CYS A 471 21.35 15.15 -20.19
C CYS A 471 20.20 14.23 -19.75
N LEU A 472 19.48 14.58 -18.68
CA LEU A 472 18.31 13.83 -18.20
C LEU A 472 17.16 13.82 -19.22
N ASN A 473 16.89 14.93 -19.91
CA ASN A 473 15.88 15.01 -20.96
C ASN A 473 16.21 14.08 -22.13
N ARG A 474 17.49 14.00 -22.54
CA ARG A 474 17.94 13.04 -23.57
C ARG A 474 17.74 11.58 -23.13
N LEU A 475 17.97 11.27 -21.85
CA LEU A 475 17.71 9.96 -21.28
C LEU A 475 16.21 9.64 -21.23
N VAL A 476 15.35 10.58 -20.86
CA VAL A 476 13.88 10.44 -20.90
C VAL A 476 13.38 10.20 -22.33
N ALA A 477 13.99 10.81 -23.31
CA ALA A 477 13.60 10.66 -24.73
C ALA A 477 13.79 9.23 -25.24
N VAL A 478 14.86 8.55 -24.79
CA VAL A 478 15.17 7.15 -25.18
C VAL A 478 14.60 6.09 -24.23
N ALA A 479 13.92 6.50 -23.19
CA ALA A 479 13.29 5.58 -22.24
C ALA A 479 12.09 4.86 -22.87
N ASP A 480 12.04 3.52 -22.77
CA ASP A 480 10.96 2.69 -23.30
C ASP A 480 9.96 2.25 -22.22
N ALA A 481 10.41 2.06 -20.99
CA ALA A 481 9.55 1.65 -19.88
C ALA A 481 8.49 2.71 -19.52
N PRO A 482 7.33 2.33 -18.98
CA PRO A 482 6.28 3.27 -18.56
C PRO A 482 6.68 4.12 -17.34
N VAL A 483 7.71 3.71 -16.60
CA VAL A 483 8.26 4.39 -15.43
C VAL A 483 9.72 4.71 -15.69
N VAL A 484 10.15 5.92 -15.31
CA VAL A 484 11.55 6.35 -15.33
C VAL A 484 12.03 6.63 -13.91
N ALA A 485 13.28 6.28 -13.59
CA ALA A 485 13.89 6.49 -12.30
C ALA A 485 15.24 7.19 -12.46
N LYS A 486 15.41 8.38 -11.90
CA LYS A 486 16.72 9.03 -11.77
C LYS A 486 17.55 8.27 -10.74
N VAL A 487 18.76 7.86 -11.12
CA VAL A 487 19.70 7.15 -10.29
C VAL A 487 21.06 7.84 -10.35
N ASP A 488 21.53 8.32 -9.21
CA ASP A 488 22.85 8.94 -9.09
C ASP A 488 23.92 7.85 -8.90
N ASP A 489 25.10 8.06 -9.45
CA ASP A 489 26.15 7.05 -9.58
C ASP A 489 26.97 6.81 -8.31
N ASP A 490 26.76 7.59 -7.23
CA ASP A 490 27.49 7.52 -5.95
C ASP A 490 26.62 7.20 -4.72
N ASP A 491 25.31 7.08 -4.89
CA ASP A 491 24.38 6.70 -3.83
C ASP A 491 24.13 5.19 -3.80
N VAL A 492 23.52 4.69 -2.73
CA VAL A 492 23.21 3.26 -2.54
C VAL A 492 21.72 3.02 -2.61
N TYR A 493 21.33 2.15 -3.52
CA TYR A 493 19.95 1.72 -3.75
C TYR A 493 19.83 0.23 -3.43
N GLY A 494 18.98 -0.11 -2.44
CA GLY A 494 18.75 -1.49 -2.02
C GLY A 494 17.99 -2.31 -3.06
N PRO A 495 18.00 -3.64 -2.96
CA PRO A 495 17.42 -4.53 -3.96
C PRO A 495 15.94 -4.29 -4.26
N HIS A 496 15.17 -3.83 -3.29
CA HIS A 496 13.74 -3.56 -3.44
C HIS A 496 13.39 -2.11 -3.78
N TYR A 497 14.39 -1.25 -3.99
CA TYR A 497 14.17 0.19 -4.16
C TYR A 497 13.21 0.51 -5.31
N LEU A 498 13.46 0.01 -6.52
CA LEU A 498 12.64 0.32 -7.69
C LEU A 498 11.24 -0.29 -7.59
N ALA A 499 11.11 -1.52 -7.13
CA ALA A 499 9.81 -2.17 -6.94
C ALA A 499 8.94 -1.42 -5.93
N ASP A 500 9.50 -1.02 -4.78
CA ASP A 500 8.79 -0.23 -3.76
C ASP A 500 8.31 1.13 -4.32
N GLN A 501 9.11 1.79 -5.16
CA GLN A 501 8.73 3.05 -5.79
C GLN A 501 7.62 2.88 -6.83
N VAL A 502 7.65 1.80 -7.63
CA VAL A 502 6.56 1.49 -8.57
C VAL A 502 5.25 1.23 -7.84
N HIS A 503 5.28 0.43 -6.76
CA HIS A 503 4.10 0.23 -5.91
C HIS A 503 3.58 1.56 -5.33
N ALA A 504 4.51 2.47 -4.96
CA ALA A 504 4.12 3.78 -4.45
C ALA A 504 3.45 4.67 -5.51
N LEU A 505 3.88 4.63 -6.77
CA LEU A 505 3.15 5.27 -7.88
C LEU A 505 1.72 4.75 -7.99
N GLU A 506 1.55 3.42 -7.89
CA GLU A 506 0.24 2.79 -8.00
C GLU A 506 -0.71 3.17 -6.86
N TYR A 507 -0.32 2.93 -5.59
CA TYR A 507 -1.24 3.13 -4.46
C TYR A 507 -1.47 4.60 -4.12
N SER A 508 -0.54 5.49 -4.43
CA SER A 508 -0.70 6.93 -4.19
C SER A 508 -1.45 7.64 -5.32
N GLY A 509 -1.40 7.08 -6.54
CA GLY A 509 -1.91 7.71 -7.75
C GLY A 509 -1.10 8.96 -8.16
N ALA A 510 0.09 9.17 -7.58
CA ALA A 510 0.96 10.28 -7.93
C ALA A 510 1.58 10.09 -9.32
N GLY A 511 1.93 11.21 -9.97
CA GLY A 511 2.70 11.16 -11.21
C GLY A 511 4.20 11.04 -10.97
N VAL A 512 4.66 11.47 -9.79
CA VAL A 512 6.05 11.39 -9.35
C VAL A 512 6.10 10.93 -7.90
N VAL A 513 7.01 10.01 -7.60
CA VAL A 513 7.34 9.57 -6.24
C VAL A 513 8.84 9.70 -5.98
N GLY A 514 9.23 9.67 -4.73
CA GLY A 514 10.63 9.67 -4.31
C GLY A 514 10.73 9.71 -2.79
N LYS A 515 11.92 9.87 -2.27
CA LYS A 515 12.15 9.92 -0.82
C LYS A 515 12.40 11.33 -0.35
N GLN A 516 11.70 11.77 0.69
CA GLN A 516 12.02 12.97 1.45
C GLN A 516 12.69 12.57 2.77
N ALA A 517 12.09 11.63 3.50
CA ALA A 517 12.77 10.89 4.55
C ALA A 517 13.78 9.92 3.92
N HIS A 518 15.04 9.96 4.35
CA HIS A 518 16.09 9.10 3.82
C HIS A 518 17.25 8.98 4.79
N TYR A 519 18.00 7.90 4.66
CA TYR A 519 19.25 7.72 5.37
C TYR A 519 20.38 8.44 4.65
N VAL A 520 21.32 9.00 5.42
CA VAL A 520 22.57 9.57 4.93
C VAL A 520 23.76 8.92 5.65
N GLN A 521 24.69 8.37 4.89
CA GLN A 521 25.97 7.87 5.39
C GLN A 521 27.02 8.97 5.28
N LEU A 522 27.39 9.55 6.42
CA LEU A 522 28.46 10.55 6.54
C LEU A 522 29.79 9.81 6.74
N ARG A 523 30.54 9.58 5.66
CA ARG A 523 31.78 8.80 5.71
C ARG A 523 32.86 9.49 6.54
N GLY A 524 32.95 10.84 6.47
CA GLY A 524 33.89 11.62 7.26
C GLY A 524 33.65 11.55 8.76
N ALA A 525 32.41 11.61 9.18
CA ALA A 525 32.00 11.50 10.59
C ALA A 525 31.85 10.06 11.07
N GLY A 526 31.80 9.06 10.18
CA GLY A 526 31.57 7.66 10.52
C GLY A 526 30.17 7.42 11.10
N LEU A 527 29.12 8.07 10.56
CA LEU A 527 27.76 8.04 11.10
C LEU A 527 26.73 7.73 10.00
N LEU A 528 25.75 6.88 10.33
CA LEU A 528 24.50 6.80 9.56
C LEU A 528 23.41 7.57 10.30
N ALA A 529 22.76 8.50 9.62
CA ALA A 529 21.70 9.33 10.18
C ALA A 529 20.45 9.33 9.31
N LEU A 530 19.28 9.48 9.94
CA LEU A 530 17.99 9.61 9.28
C LEU A 530 17.59 11.09 9.20
N ARG A 531 17.27 11.56 8.01
CA ARG A 531 16.80 12.93 7.75
C ARG A 531 15.30 12.94 7.50
N PHE A 532 14.62 13.94 8.03
CA PHE A 532 13.19 14.22 7.81
C PHE A 532 12.25 13.03 8.08
N PRO A 533 12.36 12.30 9.21
CA PRO A 533 11.57 11.10 9.47
C PRO A 533 10.05 11.36 9.44
N GLU A 534 9.63 12.59 9.71
CA GLU A 534 8.23 13.00 9.68
C GLU A 534 7.66 13.16 8.26
N ARG A 535 8.50 13.04 7.22
CA ARG A 535 8.14 13.29 5.81
C ARG A 535 7.86 12.04 5.00
N GLU A 536 7.73 10.91 5.63
CA GLU A 536 7.33 9.67 4.95
C GLU A 536 5.85 9.66 4.59
N HIS A 537 5.52 8.98 3.49
CA HIS A 537 4.16 8.66 3.07
C HIS A 537 3.23 9.87 2.95
N THR A 538 3.77 11.01 2.51
CA THR A 538 3.03 12.28 2.38
C THR A 538 3.06 12.81 0.96
N PHE A 539 1.97 13.43 0.52
CA PHE A 539 2.01 14.26 -0.67
C PHE A 539 2.80 15.54 -0.37
N THR A 540 3.68 15.90 -1.29
CA THR A 540 4.67 16.96 -1.11
C THR A 540 4.90 17.67 -2.45
N ASP A 541 5.68 18.72 -2.45
CA ASP A 541 6.21 19.36 -3.65
C ASP A 541 7.73 19.13 -3.82
N PHE A 542 8.31 18.26 -2.97
CA PHE A 542 9.74 18.00 -2.98
C PHE A 542 10.06 16.56 -2.53
N VAL A 543 10.90 15.90 -3.31
CA VAL A 543 11.63 14.68 -2.95
C VAL A 543 13.09 14.87 -3.30
N MET A 544 13.99 14.04 -2.75
CA MET A 544 15.42 14.10 -3.06
C MET A 544 15.65 13.77 -4.54
N GLY A 545 16.48 14.58 -5.20
CA GLY A 545 16.80 14.45 -6.61
C GLY A 545 17.19 13.03 -7.04
N PRO A 546 18.16 12.37 -6.34
CA PRO A 546 18.54 10.97 -6.62
C PRO A 546 17.42 9.95 -6.52
N THR A 547 16.27 10.33 -5.99
CA THR A 547 15.16 9.39 -5.72
C THR A 547 13.92 9.65 -6.57
N ILE A 548 13.99 10.55 -7.54
CA ILE A 548 12.88 10.85 -8.43
C ILE A 548 12.54 9.63 -9.28
N VAL A 549 11.33 9.12 -9.10
CA VAL A 549 10.73 8.09 -9.95
C VAL A 549 9.41 8.64 -10.47
N ALA A 550 9.23 8.65 -11.78
CA ALA A 550 8.12 9.30 -12.43
C ALA A 550 7.46 8.39 -13.47
N ARG A 551 6.17 8.59 -13.71
CA ARG A 551 5.58 8.07 -14.94
C ARG A 551 6.26 8.74 -16.14
N ARG A 552 6.58 7.96 -17.16
CA ARG A 552 7.31 8.45 -18.35
C ARG A 552 6.53 9.56 -19.07
N ASP A 553 5.20 9.46 -19.14
CA ASP A 553 4.36 10.48 -19.73
C ASP A 553 4.47 11.83 -19.01
N VAL A 554 4.57 11.82 -17.69
CA VAL A 554 4.80 13.02 -16.86
C VAL A 554 6.20 13.59 -17.12
N ALA A 555 7.24 12.74 -17.13
CA ALA A 555 8.62 13.18 -17.37
C ALA A 555 8.81 13.74 -18.78
N ARG A 556 8.10 13.24 -19.78
CA ARG A 556 8.08 13.77 -21.16
C ARG A 556 7.32 15.09 -21.28
N ALA A 557 6.22 15.24 -20.52
CA ALA A 557 5.40 16.46 -20.55
C ALA A 557 6.05 17.62 -19.80
N VAL A 558 6.84 17.33 -18.78
CA VAL A 558 7.54 18.34 -17.94
C VAL A 558 9.04 18.05 -18.01
N PRO A 559 9.80 18.73 -18.87
CA PRO A 559 11.25 18.53 -18.97
C PRO A 559 12.00 19.07 -17.75
N PHE A 560 13.15 18.47 -17.46
CA PHE A 560 14.13 19.04 -16.53
C PHE A 560 14.68 20.36 -17.09
N PRO A 561 14.70 21.46 -16.31
CA PRO A 561 15.24 22.71 -16.82
C PRO A 561 16.76 22.63 -17.07
N ALA A 562 17.20 23.21 -18.17
CA ALA A 562 18.63 23.30 -18.54
C ALA A 562 19.32 24.39 -17.72
N VAL A 563 19.53 24.14 -16.44
CA VAL A 563 20.18 25.07 -15.50
C VAL A 563 21.46 24.45 -14.93
N PRO A 564 22.44 25.28 -14.49
CA PRO A 564 23.68 24.77 -13.91
C PRO A 564 23.47 23.98 -12.61
N ARG A 565 22.42 24.32 -11.82
CA ARG A 565 22.04 23.67 -10.56
C ARG A 565 20.55 23.85 -10.31
N GLY A 566 19.91 22.84 -9.69
CA GLY A 566 18.50 22.87 -9.28
C GLY A 566 17.53 22.35 -10.34
N GLU A 567 18.01 21.57 -11.29
CA GLU A 567 17.23 20.88 -12.32
C GLU A 567 16.13 19.99 -11.70
N ASP A 568 16.44 19.26 -10.65
CA ASP A 568 15.49 18.41 -9.90
C ASP A 568 14.39 19.24 -9.24
N THR A 569 14.76 20.34 -8.57
CA THR A 569 13.78 21.25 -7.94
C THR A 569 12.90 21.93 -8.98
N GLY A 570 13.47 22.29 -10.12
CA GLY A 570 12.73 22.89 -11.23
C GLY A 570 11.76 21.91 -11.89
N PHE A 571 12.19 20.65 -12.10
CA PHE A 571 11.32 19.57 -12.58
C PHE A 571 10.13 19.36 -11.64
N LEU A 572 10.38 19.17 -10.34
CA LEU A 572 9.31 18.95 -9.35
C LEU A 572 8.34 20.15 -9.27
N ALA A 573 8.85 21.38 -9.38
CA ALA A 573 8.00 22.56 -9.43
C ALA A 573 7.13 22.58 -10.69
N GLY A 574 7.69 22.24 -11.84
CA GLY A 574 6.95 22.12 -13.10
C GLY A 574 5.87 21.04 -13.06
N VAL A 575 6.14 19.88 -12.44
CA VAL A 575 5.18 18.80 -12.22
C VAL A 575 3.99 19.29 -11.38
N VAL A 576 4.26 19.99 -10.28
CA VAL A 576 3.21 20.55 -9.42
C VAL A 576 2.41 21.64 -10.14
N ASP A 577 3.08 22.52 -10.89
CA ASP A 577 2.42 23.59 -11.66
C ASP A 577 1.56 23.03 -12.81
N ALA A 578 1.92 21.87 -13.36
CA ALA A 578 1.10 21.11 -14.31
C ALA A 578 -0.10 20.37 -13.67
N GLY A 579 -0.30 20.52 -12.35
CA GLY A 579 -1.41 19.88 -11.63
C GLY A 579 -1.18 18.42 -11.28
N THR A 580 0.04 17.90 -11.47
CA THR A 580 0.41 16.52 -11.14
C THR A 580 0.96 16.44 -9.71
N SER A 581 0.59 15.40 -8.97
CA SER A 581 1.01 15.24 -7.58
C SER A 581 2.38 14.58 -7.46
N VAL A 582 3.14 14.99 -6.45
CA VAL A 582 4.37 14.38 -6.00
C VAL A 582 4.14 13.73 -4.63
N TYR A 583 4.67 12.54 -4.41
CA TYR A 583 4.49 11.78 -3.18
C TYR A 583 5.83 11.32 -2.60
N ALA A 584 6.06 11.62 -1.33
CA ALA A 584 7.21 11.12 -0.57
C ALA A 584 6.89 9.74 0.00
N THR A 585 7.70 8.74 -0.32
CA THR A 585 7.55 7.35 0.10
C THR A 585 8.14 7.09 1.49
N ASP A 586 8.43 5.86 1.81
CA ASP A 586 9.16 5.42 3.01
C ASP A 586 10.64 5.84 2.98
N ARG A 587 11.37 5.59 4.10
CA ARG A 587 12.80 5.88 4.24
C ARG A 587 13.74 4.76 3.80
N PHE A 588 13.23 3.55 3.51
CA PHE A 588 14.04 2.34 3.31
C PHE A 588 14.61 2.21 1.89
N ASN A 589 15.58 1.31 1.74
CA ASN A 589 16.20 0.91 0.48
C ASN A 589 16.90 2.04 -0.31
N PHE A 590 17.23 3.16 0.36
CA PHE A 590 18.06 4.23 -0.21
C PHE A 590 18.95 4.85 0.86
N VAL A 591 20.22 5.04 0.54
CA VAL A 591 21.18 5.77 1.39
C VAL A 591 21.94 6.78 0.53
N GLN A 592 21.79 8.05 0.88
CA GLN A 592 22.65 9.10 0.34
C GLN A 592 24.05 8.95 0.93
N VAL A 593 25.08 8.87 0.08
CA VAL A 593 26.46 8.74 0.54
C VAL A 593 27.17 10.09 0.45
N ARG A 594 27.75 10.53 1.57
CA ARG A 594 28.55 11.76 1.65
C ARG A 594 29.98 11.42 1.98
N SER A 595 30.91 11.79 1.09
CA SER A 595 32.35 11.77 1.39
C SER A 595 32.66 12.84 2.44
N GLY A 596 33.78 12.71 3.16
CA GLY A 596 34.21 13.73 4.10
C GLY A 596 34.69 15.04 3.44
N ASP A 597 34.79 15.08 2.11
CA ASP A 597 35.16 16.28 1.33
C ASP A 597 33.90 16.94 0.77
N PRO A 598 33.51 18.15 1.26
CA PRO A 598 32.37 18.89 0.71
C PRO A 598 32.51 19.27 -0.76
N ALA A 599 33.75 19.40 -1.25
CA ALA A 599 34.03 19.82 -2.64
C ALA A 599 33.76 18.66 -3.64
N ALA A 600 33.69 17.41 -3.17
CA ALA A 600 33.39 16.25 -3.99
C ALA A 600 31.90 16.13 -4.38
N HIS A 601 31.03 17.00 -3.85
CA HIS A 601 29.61 16.96 -4.07
C HIS A 601 29.07 18.26 -4.68
N THR A 602 28.08 18.15 -5.55
CA THR A 602 27.40 19.32 -6.16
C THR A 602 26.75 20.22 -5.10
N TRP A 603 26.28 19.63 -4.00
CA TRP A 603 25.71 20.35 -2.85
C TRP A 603 26.72 20.39 -1.70
N ALA A 604 27.48 21.51 -1.62
CA ALA A 604 28.56 21.72 -0.66
C ALA A 604 28.02 22.11 0.72
N VAL A 605 27.48 21.13 1.47
CA VAL A 605 26.99 21.27 2.86
C VAL A 605 27.88 20.43 3.77
N SER A 606 28.26 20.97 4.91
CA SER A 606 29.09 20.27 5.88
C SER A 606 28.33 19.15 6.62
N ASP A 607 29.06 18.12 7.12
CA ASP A 607 28.48 17.07 7.94
C ASP A 607 27.76 17.63 9.18
N ALA A 608 28.30 18.70 9.79
CA ALA A 608 27.68 19.35 10.95
C ALA A 608 26.32 19.97 10.64
N GLU A 609 26.16 20.59 9.46
CA GLU A 609 24.87 21.15 9.00
C GLU A 609 23.85 20.05 8.68
N LEU A 610 24.29 18.92 8.14
CA LEU A 610 23.44 17.75 7.90
C LEU A 610 22.96 17.14 9.20
N LEU A 611 23.84 16.98 10.18
CA LEU A 611 23.54 16.43 11.50
C LEU A 611 22.62 17.33 12.34
N ALA A 612 22.66 18.64 12.15
CA ALA A 612 21.79 19.58 12.87
C ALA A 612 20.29 19.33 12.68
N GLY A 613 19.89 18.60 11.64
CA GLY A 613 18.50 18.26 11.32
C GLY A 613 18.28 16.77 11.04
N ALA A 614 19.14 15.90 11.60
CA ALA A 614 19.08 14.47 11.38
C ALA A 614 19.17 13.69 12.71
N ASP A 615 18.53 12.54 12.76
CA ASP A 615 18.57 11.61 13.88
C ASP A 615 19.66 10.56 13.64
N VAL A 616 20.75 10.57 14.44
CA VAL A 616 21.80 9.56 14.33
C VAL A 616 21.25 8.19 14.69
N GLN A 617 21.38 7.24 13.77
CA GLN A 617 20.86 5.89 13.91
C GLN A 617 21.96 4.91 14.32
N VAL A 618 23.13 4.98 13.67
CA VAL A 618 24.22 4.02 13.86
C VAL A 618 25.55 4.76 13.81
N VAL A 619 26.48 4.36 14.68
CA VAL A 619 27.89 4.75 14.62
C VAL A 619 28.64 3.72 13.78
N GLY A 620 29.32 4.16 12.74
CA GLY A 620 30.02 3.32 11.76
C GLY A 620 29.38 3.34 10.38
N GLN A 621 29.84 2.44 9.51
CA GLN A 621 29.23 2.18 8.21
C GLN A 621 28.19 1.06 8.39
N ALA A 622 26.92 1.39 8.19
CA ALA A 622 25.81 0.45 8.42
C ALA A 622 24.75 0.57 7.32
N LEU A 623 25.17 0.42 6.07
CA LEU A 623 24.25 0.54 4.91
C LEU A 623 23.09 -0.45 4.98
N ASP A 624 23.35 -1.67 5.50
CA ASP A 624 22.32 -2.71 5.67
C ASP A 624 21.20 -2.28 6.63
N HIS A 625 21.46 -1.31 7.51
CA HIS A 625 20.42 -0.75 8.38
C HIS A 625 19.30 -0.07 7.57
N ALA A 626 19.59 0.48 6.42
CA ALA A 626 18.57 1.09 5.55
C ALA A 626 17.83 0.08 4.66
N MET A 627 18.32 -1.16 4.54
CA MET A 627 17.75 -2.18 3.66
C MET A 627 16.63 -2.97 4.37
N VAL A 628 15.49 -3.13 3.69
CA VAL A 628 14.32 -3.85 4.22
C VAL A 628 13.70 -4.72 3.13
#